data_6bd06811f0bc46909bde49d3d5075564
#
_entry.id   6bd06811f0bc46909bde49d3d5075564
#
_cell.length_a   1.000
_cell.length_b   1.000
_cell.length_c   1.000
_cell.angle_alpha   90.00
_cell.angle_beta   90.00
_cell.angle_gamma   90.00
#
_symmetry.space_group_name_H-M   'P 1'
#
loop_
_entity.id
_entity.type
_entity.pdbx_description
1 polymer ?
#
loop_
_entity_poly.entity_id
_entity_poly.type
_entity_poly.pdbx_seq_one_letter_code
_entity_poly.pdbx_strand_id
1 'polypeptide(L)'
;MFSHLKKSAALVALLLLGSAAHADTAQSLLNKLPASIRENSQSMFSANPIGQVALNGQYSQTSLNDLLARIRADLTAAGYCEEPIRTVVSRGGFSATWAPPKGTTVDGVSPGNYAVLATQAVMLGQSTVNLNTSFRDVLAGDQAVTTACYQDPSKTSSTTPGQTDASPKPSVPIKPSIKINLF
;
A
#
# COMPACT_ATOMS: atom_id res chain seq x y z
N MET A 1 -6.78 79.42 -3.51
CA MET A 1 -6.20 78.42 -2.60
C MET A 1 -6.79 77.06 -2.96
N PHE A 2 -6.10 76.28 -3.77
CA PHE A 2 -6.57 74.96 -4.17
C PHE A 2 -5.74 73.88 -3.47
N SER A 3 -6.41 73.11 -2.60
CA SER A 3 -5.82 72.05 -1.86
C SER A 3 -5.91 70.74 -2.70
N HIS A 4 -4.77 70.19 -3.11
CA HIS A 4 -4.67 68.92 -3.85
C HIS A 4 -4.76 67.75 -2.89
N LEU A 5 -5.85 67.01 -2.97
CA LEU A 5 -6.08 65.75 -2.26
C LEU A 5 -5.40 64.63 -3.05
N LYS A 6 -4.24 64.17 -2.57
CA LYS A 6 -3.54 63.01 -3.12
C LYS A 6 -4.22 61.72 -2.66
N LYS A 7 -4.89 61.04 -3.58
CA LYS A 7 -5.43 59.69 -3.36
C LYS A 7 -4.29 58.65 -3.48
N SER A 8 -3.82 58.13 -2.37
CA SER A 8 -2.91 57.00 -2.34
C SER A 8 -3.70 55.72 -2.54
N ALA A 9 -3.56 55.08 -3.70
CA ALA A 9 -4.05 53.76 -3.96
C ALA A 9 -3.08 52.73 -3.35
N ALA A 10 -3.49 52.10 -2.25
CA ALA A 10 -2.77 50.99 -1.66
C ALA A 10 -3.04 49.73 -2.50
N LEU A 11 -2.05 49.27 -3.24
CA LEU A 11 -2.07 48.03 -3.98
C LEU A 11 -1.81 46.86 -3.00
N VAL A 12 -2.87 46.19 -2.56
CA VAL A 12 -2.76 44.97 -1.74
C VAL A 12 -2.42 43.83 -2.70
N ALA A 13 -1.13 43.49 -2.81
CA ALA A 13 -0.67 42.27 -3.50
C ALA A 13 -0.99 41.08 -2.59
N LEU A 14 -2.06 40.35 -2.92
CA LEU A 14 -2.44 39.10 -2.27
C LEU A 14 -1.46 38.01 -2.79
N LEU A 15 -0.40 37.74 -2.05
CA LEU A 15 0.51 36.63 -2.26
C LEU A 15 -0.24 35.33 -1.95
N LEU A 16 -0.80 34.68 -2.99
CA LEU A 16 -1.24 33.32 -2.95
C LEU A 16 0.00 32.42 -2.79
N LEU A 17 0.41 32.17 -1.56
CA LEU A 17 1.34 31.09 -1.21
C LEU A 17 0.63 29.77 -1.47
N GLY A 18 0.64 29.33 -2.74
CA GLY A 18 0.30 27.98 -3.08
C GLY A 18 1.29 27.06 -2.37
N SER A 19 0.84 26.35 -1.34
CA SER A 19 1.61 25.26 -0.75
C SER A 19 1.83 24.21 -1.85
N ALA A 20 2.99 24.24 -2.52
CA ALA A 20 3.41 23.14 -3.36
C ALA A 20 3.47 21.92 -2.45
N ALA A 21 2.61 20.94 -2.69
CA ALA A 21 2.70 19.64 -2.03
C ALA A 21 4.03 19.03 -2.48
N HIS A 22 5.06 19.12 -1.62
CA HIS A 22 6.32 18.45 -1.86
C HIS A 22 6.11 16.96 -1.67
N ALA A 23 6.56 16.16 -2.64
CA ALA A 23 6.62 14.71 -2.48
C ALA A 23 7.59 14.37 -1.34
N ASP A 24 7.22 13.38 -0.52
CA ASP A 24 8.10 12.86 0.53
C ASP A 24 9.22 12.02 -0.09
N THR A 25 10.42 12.12 0.44
CA THR A 25 11.49 11.19 0.07
C THR A 25 11.19 9.79 0.60
N ALA A 26 11.61 8.75 -0.12
CA ALA A 26 11.45 7.37 0.34
C ALA A 26 12.04 7.14 1.74
N GLN A 27 13.19 7.76 2.04
CA GLN A 27 13.80 7.70 3.38
C GLN A 27 12.91 8.31 4.45
N SER A 28 12.30 9.47 4.18
CA SER A 28 11.38 10.13 5.11
C SER A 28 10.17 9.25 5.43
N LEU A 29 9.61 8.60 4.41
CA LEU A 29 8.48 7.69 4.58
C LEU A 29 8.87 6.40 5.31
N LEU A 30 10.03 5.82 5.00
CA LEU A 30 10.54 4.64 5.71
C LEU A 30 10.74 4.94 7.20
N ASN A 31 11.18 6.15 7.55
CA ASN A 31 11.35 6.58 8.94
C ASN A 31 10.03 6.75 9.70
N LYS A 32 8.91 6.91 8.98
CA LYS A 32 7.56 7.03 9.55
C LYS A 32 6.82 5.68 9.66
N LEU A 33 7.41 4.58 9.16
CA LEU A 33 6.79 3.26 9.23
C LEU A 33 6.59 2.80 10.68
N PRO A 34 5.63 1.89 10.93
CA PRO A 34 5.38 1.33 12.26
C PRO A 34 6.59 0.66 12.89
N ALA A 35 6.58 0.58 14.22
CA ALA A 35 7.63 -0.03 15.03
C ALA A 35 7.92 -1.49 14.65
N SER A 36 6.89 -2.27 14.31
CA SER A 36 7.02 -3.66 13.85
C SER A 36 7.97 -3.83 12.65
N ILE A 37 8.21 -2.77 11.89
CA ILE A 37 9.14 -2.77 10.76
C ILE A 37 10.48 -2.13 11.13
N ARG A 38 10.46 -1.05 11.93
CA ARG A 38 11.63 -0.21 12.18
C ARG A 38 12.52 -0.68 13.34
N GLU A 39 11.95 -1.22 14.41
CA GLU A 39 12.67 -1.48 15.68
C GLU A 39 13.91 -2.37 15.54
N ASN A 40 13.86 -3.32 14.60
CA ASN A 40 14.97 -4.25 14.36
C ASN A 40 15.64 -4.03 13.01
N SER A 41 15.46 -2.83 12.42
CA SER A 41 15.89 -2.54 11.06
C SER A 41 16.98 -1.49 11.00
N GLN A 42 17.83 -1.61 10.00
CA GLN A 42 18.82 -0.62 9.61
C GLN A 42 18.59 -0.17 8.19
N SER A 43 18.82 1.12 7.91
CA SER A 43 18.81 1.65 6.56
C SER A 43 20.00 1.10 5.78
N MET A 44 19.74 0.68 4.54
CA MET A 44 20.77 0.19 3.64
C MET A 44 20.53 0.72 2.22
N PHE A 45 21.59 0.76 1.42
CA PHE A 45 21.49 1.02 0.00
C PHE A 45 20.84 -0.17 -0.70
N SER A 46 19.95 0.13 -1.65
CA SER A 46 19.32 -0.88 -2.50
C SER A 46 19.20 -0.36 -3.93
N ALA A 47 19.64 -1.14 -4.90
CA ALA A 47 19.74 -0.71 -6.30
C ALA A 47 18.39 -0.52 -7.02
N ASN A 48 17.34 -1.22 -6.58
CA ASN A 48 16.06 -1.27 -7.30
C ASN A 48 14.92 -0.44 -6.69
N PRO A 49 14.92 -0.06 -5.39
CA PRO A 49 13.86 0.75 -4.82
C PRO A 49 13.98 2.23 -5.17
N ILE A 50 12.86 2.92 -5.14
CA ILE A 50 12.83 4.38 -5.28
C ILE A 50 13.68 4.99 -4.16
N GLY A 51 14.44 6.03 -4.49
CA GLY A 51 15.35 6.69 -3.54
C GLY A 51 16.55 5.84 -3.13
N GLN A 52 16.72 4.66 -3.71
CA GLN A 52 17.85 3.75 -3.46
C GLN A 52 18.05 3.41 -1.98
N VAL A 53 16.99 3.36 -1.21
CA VAL A 53 17.01 3.08 0.23
C VAL A 53 16.04 1.97 0.59
N ALA A 54 16.47 1.10 1.50
CA ALA A 54 15.64 0.06 2.11
C ALA A 54 15.92 -0.04 3.61
N LEU A 55 14.97 -0.57 4.35
CA LEU A 55 15.18 -1.07 5.71
C LEU A 55 15.44 -2.57 5.64
N ASN A 56 16.44 -3.04 6.35
CA ASN A 56 16.71 -4.46 6.54
C ASN A 56 16.77 -4.78 8.03
N GLY A 57 15.92 -5.70 8.47
CA GLY A 57 15.79 -6.06 9.87
C GLY A 57 15.83 -7.57 10.11
N GLN A 58 16.29 -7.96 11.29
CA GLN A 58 16.27 -9.34 11.77
C GLN A 58 15.35 -9.47 12.98
N TYR A 59 14.47 -10.43 12.93
CA TYR A 59 13.47 -10.72 13.95
C TYR A 59 13.72 -12.12 14.48
N SER A 60 14.13 -12.21 15.75
CA SER A 60 14.35 -13.49 16.42
C SER A 60 13.09 -13.94 17.17
N GLN A 61 12.97 -15.26 17.36
CA GLN A 61 11.88 -15.87 18.12
C GLN A 61 10.46 -15.54 17.59
N THR A 62 10.34 -15.36 16.28
CA THR A 62 9.06 -15.10 15.63
C THR A 62 8.89 -16.01 14.43
N SER A 63 7.65 -16.40 14.14
CA SER A 63 7.32 -17.08 12.90
C SER A 63 7.04 -16.07 11.77
N LEU A 64 7.14 -16.53 10.50
CA LEU A 64 6.74 -15.73 9.34
C LEU A 64 5.30 -15.25 9.44
N ASN A 65 4.40 -16.11 9.91
CA ASN A 65 2.98 -15.80 10.02
C ASN A 65 2.72 -14.74 11.09
N ASP A 66 3.37 -14.84 12.25
CA ASP A 66 3.21 -13.85 13.32
C ASP A 66 3.79 -12.49 12.93
N LEU A 67 4.94 -12.48 12.24
CA LEU A 67 5.53 -11.26 11.73
C LEU A 67 4.62 -10.61 10.68
N LEU A 68 4.11 -11.39 9.71
CA LEU A 68 3.20 -10.88 8.69
C LEU A 68 1.89 -10.36 9.31
N ALA A 69 1.33 -11.06 10.31
CA ALA A 69 0.12 -10.61 11.00
C ALA A 69 0.33 -9.26 11.71
N ARG A 70 1.47 -9.07 12.38
CA ARG A 70 1.82 -7.79 13.01
C ARG A 70 2.00 -6.68 11.98
N ILE A 71 2.73 -6.95 10.91
CA ILE A 71 2.92 -5.99 9.80
C ILE A 71 1.58 -5.59 9.20
N ARG A 72 0.67 -6.54 8.97
CA ARG A 72 -0.69 -6.27 8.47
C ARG A 72 -1.47 -5.36 9.39
N ALA A 73 -1.50 -5.67 10.68
CA ALA A 73 -2.21 -4.85 11.66
C ALA A 73 -1.66 -3.41 11.70
N ASP A 74 -0.35 -3.27 11.79
CA ASP A 74 0.30 -1.97 11.97
C ASP A 74 0.27 -1.12 10.69
N LEU A 75 0.52 -1.71 9.52
CA LEU A 75 0.44 -0.98 8.25
C LEU A 75 -1.01 -0.56 7.94
N THR A 76 -2.00 -1.42 8.20
CA THR A 76 -3.41 -1.05 8.04
C THR A 76 -3.79 0.10 8.98
N ALA A 77 -3.36 0.07 10.24
CA ALA A 77 -3.58 1.16 11.18
C ALA A 77 -2.89 2.47 10.76
N ALA A 78 -1.76 2.37 10.04
CA ALA A 78 -1.06 3.51 9.45
C ALA A 78 -1.64 3.97 8.10
N GLY A 79 -2.76 3.38 7.65
CA GLY A 79 -3.45 3.76 6.42
C GLY A 79 -2.92 3.13 5.14
N TYR A 80 -1.98 2.17 5.24
CA TYR A 80 -1.54 1.38 4.09
C TYR A 80 -2.58 0.31 3.77
N CYS A 81 -2.69 -0.05 2.49
CA CYS A 81 -3.58 -1.08 2.03
C CYS A 81 -2.82 -2.20 1.33
N GLU A 82 -2.95 -3.44 1.84
CA GLU A 82 -2.32 -4.60 1.20
C GLU A 82 -2.93 -4.86 -0.18
N GLU A 83 -2.09 -5.16 -1.16
CA GLU A 83 -2.48 -5.56 -2.51
C GLU A 83 -2.43 -7.10 -2.61
N PRO A 84 -3.56 -7.81 -2.45
CA PRO A 84 -3.56 -9.27 -2.38
C PRO A 84 -2.99 -9.95 -3.63
N ILE A 85 -3.21 -9.34 -4.80
CA ILE A 85 -2.72 -9.86 -6.09
C ILE A 85 -1.18 -9.87 -6.18
N ARG A 86 -0.53 -9.03 -5.38
CA ARG A 86 0.94 -8.90 -5.32
C ARG A 86 1.51 -9.43 -4.01
N THR A 87 0.70 -10.15 -3.24
CA THR A 87 1.12 -10.79 -2.00
C THR A 87 1.25 -12.29 -2.20
N VAL A 88 2.44 -12.81 -1.89
CA VAL A 88 2.75 -14.23 -1.96
C VAL A 88 3.29 -14.68 -0.60
N VAL A 89 2.74 -15.76 -0.07
CA VAL A 89 3.18 -16.37 1.19
C VAL A 89 3.58 -17.83 0.92
N SER A 90 4.74 -18.22 1.42
CA SER A 90 5.30 -19.57 1.31
C SER A 90 5.82 -20.06 2.65
N ARG A 91 6.30 -21.33 2.71
CA ARG A 91 6.91 -21.86 3.94
C ARG A 91 8.18 -21.14 4.35
N GLY A 92 8.95 -20.63 3.39
CA GLY A 92 10.27 -20.02 3.63
C GLY A 92 10.27 -18.51 3.63
N GLY A 93 9.15 -17.85 3.31
CA GLY A 93 9.10 -16.39 3.24
C GLY A 93 7.77 -15.85 2.75
N PHE A 94 7.67 -14.53 2.75
CA PHE A 94 6.58 -13.82 2.10
C PHE A 94 7.11 -12.61 1.32
N SER A 95 6.33 -12.19 0.34
CA SER A 95 6.46 -10.89 -0.32
C SER A 95 5.08 -10.26 -0.34
N ALA A 96 4.92 -9.13 0.35
CA ALA A 96 3.66 -8.41 0.40
C ALA A 96 3.86 -6.97 -0.09
N THR A 97 2.89 -6.47 -0.85
CA THR A 97 2.90 -5.13 -1.44
C THR A 97 1.76 -4.32 -0.86
N TRP A 98 2.02 -3.06 -0.60
CA TRP A 98 1.11 -2.15 0.10
C TRP A 98 0.98 -0.84 -0.66
N ALA A 99 -0.22 -0.45 -0.98
CA ALA A 99 -0.50 0.90 -1.43
C ALA A 99 -0.32 1.87 -0.25
N PRO A 100 0.42 2.99 -0.41
CA PRO A 100 0.54 4.00 0.64
C PRO A 100 -0.80 4.68 0.95
N PRO A 101 -0.92 5.38 2.09
CA PRO A 101 -2.10 6.17 2.40
C PRO A 101 -2.45 7.14 1.26
N LYS A 102 -3.76 7.34 1.04
CA LYS A 102 -4.24 8.23 -0.02
C LYS A 102 -3.63 9.64 0.09
N GLY A 103 -3.14 10.15 -1.02
CA GLY A 103 -2.49 11.46 -1.08
C GLY A 103 -0.99 11.43 -0.77
N THR A 104 -0.42 10.27 -0.44
CA THR A 104 1.04 10.13 -0.33
C THR A 104 1.66 10.20 -1.72
N THR A 105 2.63 11.10 -1.87
CA THR A 105 3.48 11.20 -3.07
C THR A 105 4.91 10.90 -2.69
N VAL A 106 5.61 10.13 -3.51
CA VAL A 106 6.98 9.68 -3.26
C VAL A 106 7.88 10.19 -4.36
N ASP A 107 8.99 10.82 -4.00
CA ASP A 107 9.99 11.29 -4.95
C ASP A 107 10.65 10.10 -5.68
N GLY A 108 10.97 10.29 -6.96
CA GLY A 108 11.67 9.31 -7.78
C GLY A 108 10.78 8.28 -8.45
N VAL A 109 9.46 8.42 -8.34
CA VAL A 109 8.50 7.60 -9.11
C VAL A 109 8.57 7.97 -10.58
N SER A 110 8.72 6.98 -11.45
CA SER A 110 8.76 7.16 -12.89
C SER A 110 7.42 7.70 -13.44
N PRO A 111 7.44 8.54 -14.48
CA PRO A 111 6.21 9.02 -15.10
C PRO A 111 5.28 7.87 -15.51
N GLY A 112 4.02 7.97 -15.13
CA GLY A 112 3.01 6.94 -15.41
C GLY A 112 3.00 5.75 -14.44
N ASN A 113 3.89 5.73 -13.45
CA ASN A 113 3.93 4.73 -12.37
C ASN A 113 3.35 5.31 -11.07
N TYR A 114 3.17 4.44 -10.07
CA TYR A 114 2.82 4.83 -8.70
C TYR A 114 3.72 4.09 -7.70
N ALA A 115 3.89 4.68 -6.52
CA ALA A 115 4.70 4.09 -5.46
C ALA A 115 3.93 3.03 -4.69
N VAL A 116 4.61 1.94 -4.35
CA VAL A 116 4.15 0.93 -3.40
C VAL A 116 5.24 0.67 -2.36
N LEU A 117 4.82 0.32 -1.14
CA LEU A 117 5.72 -0.24 -0.15
C LEU A 117 5.79 -1.76 -0.35
N ALA A 118 6.97 -2.30 -0.50
CA ALA A 118 7.21 -3.75 -0.58
C ALA A 118 7.84 -4.23 0.72
N THR A 119 7.28 -5.27 1.33
CA THR A 119 7.85 -5.98 2.47
C THR A 119 8.17 -7.41 2.04
N GLN A 120 9.42 -7.81 2.16
CA GLN A 120 9.89 -9.14 1.76
C GLN A 120 10.59 -9.81 2.93
N ALA A 121 10.11 -10.96 3.34
CA ALA A 121 10.68 -11.69 4.48
C ALA A 121 11.12 -13.09 4.05
N VAL A 122 12.25 -13.53 4.64
CA VAL A 122 12.77 -14.88 4.48
C VAL A 122 13.20 -15.46 5.83
N MET A 123 12.97 -16.75 6.01
CA MET A 123 13.50 -17.47 7.17
C MET A 123 14.99 -17.67 7.05
N LEU A 124 15.72 -17.28 8.09
CA LEU A 124 17.13 -17.59 8.28
C LEU A 124 17.28 -18.65 9.37
N GLY A 125 16.96 -19.90 9.06
CA GLY A 125 16.92 -20.99 10.06
C GLY A 125 15.53 -21.17 10.68
N GLN A 126 15.48 -21.71 11.92
CA GLN A 126 14.18 -22.14 12.50
C GLN A 126 13.37 -21.01 13.18
N SER A 127 14.03 -19.97 13.64
CA SER A 127 13.37 -18.94 14.47
C SER A 127 13.83 -17.51 14.19
N THR A 128 14.54 -17.29 13.10
CA THR A 128 14.99 -15.94 12.70
C THR A 128 14.42 -15.60 11.33
N VAL A 129 13.80 -14.45 11.23
CA VAL A 129 13.26 -13.92 9.98
C VAL A 129 14.05 -12.67 9.59
N ASN A 130 14.52 -12.59 8.38
CA ASN A 130 15.03 -11.36 7.78
C ASN A 130 13.91 -10.68 7.01
N LEU A 131 13.70 -9.38 7.26
CA LEU A 131 12.70 -8.55 6.60
C LEU A 131 13.41 -7.43 5.83
N ASN A 132 13.14 -7.32 4.55
CA ASN A 132 13.51 -6.17 3.72
C ASN A 132 12.26 -5.35 3.40
N THR A 133 12.34 -4.03 3.57
CA THR A 133 11.24 -3.11 3.32
C THR A 133 11.74 -1.92 2.50
N SER A 134 11.09 -1.64 1.37
CA SER A 134 11.48 -0.55 0.48
C SER A 134 10.29 -0.02 -0.30
N PHE A 135 10.35 1.24 -0.72
CA PHE A 135 9.42 1.76 -1.73
C PHE A 135 9.89 1.36 -3.13
N ARG A 136 8.93 1.01 -3.99
CA ARG A 136 9.14 0.69 -5.41
C ARG A 136 8.10 1.39 -6.24
N ASP A 137 8.43 1.65 -7.51
CA ASP A 137 7.45 2.10 -8.47
C ASP A 137 6.89 0.92 -9.27
N VAL A 138 5.61 0.99 -9.59
CA VAL A 138 4.88 -0.02 -10.37
C VAL A 138 4.05 0.65 -11.45
N LEU A 139 3.81 -0.06 -12.55
CA LEU A 139 3.09 0.46 -13.70
C LEU A 139 1.64 0.84 -13.36
N ALA A 140 1.19 1.96 -13.88
CA ALA A 140 -0.15 2.50 -13.65
C ALA A 140 -1.29 1.62 -14.21
N GLY A 141 -1.00 0.70 -15.13
CA GLY A 141 -1.97 -0.28 -15.63
C GLY A 141 -2.61 -1.16 -14.55
N ASP A 142 -1.96 -1.24 -13.38
CA ASP A 142 -2.43 -2.01 -12.23
C ASP A 142 -3.20 -1.16 -11.20
N GLN A 143 -3.52 0.09 -11.51
CA GLN A 143 -4.24 1.00 -10.60
C GLN A 143 -5.60 0.49 -10.12
N ALA A 144 -6.23 -0.42 -10.85
CA ALA A 144 -7.51 -1.01 -10.44
C ALA A 144 -7.40 -1.69 -9.06
N VAL A 145 -6.26 -2.32 -8.76
CA VAL A 145 -5.99 -2.95 -7.46
C VAL A 145 -5.82 -1.89 -6.37
N THR A 146 -5.05 -0.84 -6.66
CA THR A 146 -4.84 0.28 -5.74
C THR A 146 -6.14 1.04 -5.44
N THR A 147 -6.99 1.23 -6.46
CA THR A 147 -8.29 1.89 -6.29
C THR A 147 -9.22 1.10 -5.37
N ALA A 148 -9.21 -0.24 -5.45
CA ALA A 148 -9.99 -1.09 -4.57
C ALA A 148 -9.59 -0.91 -3.09
N CYS A 149 -8.32 -0.68 -2.81
CA CYS A 149 -7.81 -0.43 -1.47
C CYS A 149 -8.27 0.90 -0.86
N TYR A 150 -8.61 1.87 -1.67
CA TYR A 150 -9.08 3.19 -1.21
C TYR A 150 -10.60 3.32 -1.17
N GLN A 151 -11.34 2.22 -1.26
CA GLN A 151 -12.78 2.27 -1.05
C GLN A 151 -13.05 2.69 0.38
N ASP A 152 -13.75 3.80 0.53
CA ASP A 152 -14.14 4.37 1.81
C ASP A 152 -15.03 3.37 2.56
N PRO A 153 -14.60 2.84 3.71
CA PRO A 153 -15.41 1.89 4.47
C PRO A 153 -16.76 2.46 4.91
N SER A 154 -16.91 3.79 4.93
CA SER A 154 -18.18 4.46 5.23
C SER A 154 -19.21 4.34 4.09
N LYS A 155 -18.78 3.97 2.88
CA LYS A 155 -19.68 3.78 1.74
C LYS A 155 -20.17 2.35 1.55
N THR A 156 -19.66 1.40 2.32
CA THR A 156 -20.06 -0.02 2.23
C THR A 156 -21.31 -0.34 3.06
N SER A 157 -21.92 0.64 3.72
CA SER A 157 -23.08 0.44 4.62
C SER A 157 -24.37 1.01 4.06
N SER A 158 -24.74 0.72 2.81
CA SER A 158 -26.15 0.90 2.38
C SER A 158 -26.47 0.18 1.08
N THR A 159 -26.24 -1.13 1.04
CA THR A 159 -27.00 -1.97 0.12
C THR A 159 -27.51 -3.15 0.93
N THR A 160 -28.63 -2.94 1.61
CA THR A 160 -29.51 -4.02 2.03
C THR A 160 -29.93 -4.73 0.75
N PRO A 161 -29.61 -6.02 0.54
CA PRO A 161 -30.22 -6.75 -0.55
C PRO A 161 -31.71 -6.85 -0.24
N GLY A 162 -32.52 -6.18 -1.05
CA GLY A 162 -33.95 -6.40 -1.07
C GLY A 162 -34.19 -7.90 -1.26
N GLN A 163 -34.81 -8.48 -0.26
CA GLN A 163 -35.31 -9.84 -0.25
C GLN A 163 -36.37 -9.93 -1.35
N THR A 164 -36.04 -10.53 -2.46
CA THR A 164 -37.02 -11.01 -3.44
C THR A 164 -37.03 -12.52 -3.34
N ASP A 165 -38.06 -13.02 -2.67
CA ASP A 165 -38.48 -14.41 -2.71
C ASP A 165 -38.62 -14.86 -4.17
N ALA A 166 -37.71 -15.68 -4.64
CA ALA A 166 -37.89 -16.54 -5.79
C ALA A 166 -37.32 -17.91 -5.44
N SER A 167 -38.26 -18.79 -5.10
CA SER A 167 -38.04 -20.22 -4.87
C SER A 167 -37.30 -20.86 -6.06
N PRO A 168 -36.14 -21.48 -5.93
CA PRO A 168 -35.53 -22.19 -7.02
C PRO A 168 -36.17 -23.58 -7.16
N LYS A 169 -36.71 -23.83 -8.38
CA LYS A 169 -37.16 -25.11 -8.87
C LYS A 169 -35.98 -26.11 -8.84
N PRO A 170 -36.18 -27.38 -8.40
CA PRO A 170 -35.10 -28.35 -8.30
C PRO A 170 -34.61 -28.77 -9.70
N SER A 171 -33.33 -28.58 -9.98
CA SER A 171 -32.65 -29.08 -11.17
C SER A 171 -32.13 -30.51 -10.93
N VAL A 172 -32.42 -31.36 -11.88
CA VAL A 172 -32.06 -32.78 -11.98
C VAL A 172 -30.54 -32.99 -11.96
N PRO A 173 -30.00 -34.00 -11.23
CA PRO A 173 -28.57 -34.26 -11.22
C PRO A 173 -28.12 -34.94 -12.53
N ILE A 174 -27.16 -34.30 -13.22
CA ILE A 174 -26.46 -34.90 -14.36
C ILE A 174 -25.36 -35.80 -13.83
N LYS A 175 -25.48 -37.09 -14.16
CA LYS A 175 -24.51 -38.12 -13.81
C LYS A 175 -23.34 -38.11 -14.81
N PRO A 176 -22.10 -37.85 -14.41
CA PRO A 176 -20.98 -37.94 -15.34
C PRO A 176 -20.58 -39.44 -15.55
N SER A 177 -20.70 -39.91 -16.78
CA SER A 177 -20.11 -41.22 -17.20
C SER A 177 -18.68 -40.98 -17.65
N ILE A 178 -17.72 -41.35 -16.80
CA ILE A 178 -16.31 -41.46 -17.21
C ILE A 178 -16.06 -42.86 -17.71
N LYS A 179 -15.80 -43.02 -19.01
CA LYS A 179 -15.26 -44.24 -19.59
C LYS A 179 -13.73 -44.12 -19.58
N ILE A 180 -13.08 -44.88 -18.72
CA ILE A 180 -11.63 -45.06 -18.74
C ILE A 180 -11.35 -46.27 -19.63
N ASN A 181 -10.72 -46.07 -20.79
CA ASN A 181 -10.11 -47.12 -21.58
C ASN A 181 -8.65 -47.29 -21.13
N LEU A 182 -8.38 -48.43 -20.50
CA LEU A 182 -7.03 -48.93 -20.25
C LEU A 182 -6.61 -49.80 -21.46
N PHE A 183 -5.52 -49.38 -22.10
CA PHE A 183 -4.62 -50.25 -22.84
C PHE A 183 -3.19 -49.89 -22.47
#